data_6aadaa0ed4c33144cdb9dbc0776ecefe
#
_entry.id   6aadaa0ed4c33144cdb9dbc0776ecefe
#
_cell.length_a   1.000
_cell.length_b   1.000
_cell.length_c   1.000
_cell.angle_alpha   90.00
_cell.angle_beta   90.00
_cell.angle_gamma   90.00
#
_symmetry.space_group_name_H-M   'P 1'
#
loop_
_entity.id
_entity.type
_entity.pdbx_description
1 polymer ?
#
loop_
_entity_poly.entity_id
_entity_poly.type
_entity_poly.pdbx_seq_one_letter_code
_entity_poly.pdbx_strand_id
1 'polypeptide(L)'
;MDTISFSSDQVSKQILVVEDDYDIGDIVENYLKKNGFQVVRATNGQQAIELHAKQHIDLVILDVKLPILNGWEVLNHIRQSKQTPVIMLTALDQEIDKVTALRIGADDFVVKPFNPNEIIARVEAVLRRSVISSQSKAQIITFKSIEINTETLSIYIIKENSKILLNLTLTEFKIITLMSQAPYKVFTRSELMSHCLPDGDALERTVDSHISKLRKKLEDHHQTNLLINVRGVGYRLGQNDEK
;
A
#
# COMPACT_ATOMS: atom_id res chain seq x y z
N MET A 1 -25.45 -39.50 6.49
CA MET A 1 -25.42 -38.03 6.69
C MET A 1 -24.01 -37.65 6.95
N ASP A 2 -23.26 -37.41 5.89
CA ASP A 2 -21.85 -37.12 5.95
C ASP A 2 -21.67 -35.62 6.06
N THR A 3 -21.20 -35.21 7.24
CA THR A 3 -20.88 -33.82 7.54
C THR A 3 -19.58 -33.48 6.83
N ILE A 4 -19.63 -32.77 5.71
CA ILE A 4 -18.46 -32.24 5.03
C ILE A 4 -17.93 -31.10 5.90
N SER A 5 -16.88 -31.39 6.65
CA SER A 5 -16.10 -30.40 7.36
C SER A 5 -15.22 -29.65 6.34
N PHE A 6 -15.57 -28.41 6.03
CA PHE A 6 -14.69 -27.50 5.30
C PHE A 6 -13.54 -27.09 6.22
N SER A 7 -12.45 -27.81 6.15
CA SER A 7 -11.15 -27.31 6.64
C SER A 7 -10.65 -26.23 5.68
N SER A 8 -10.98 -24.98 5.96
CA SER A 8 -10.24 -23.86 5.38
C SER A 8 -8.91 -23.74 6.13
N ASP A 9 -7.83 -24.25 5.56
CA ASP A 9 -6.48 -23.87 5.92
C ASP A 9 -6.27 -22.38 5.57
N GLN A 10 -6.85 -21.51 6.38
CA GLN A 10 -6.58 -20.08 6.32
C GLN A 10 -5.22 -19.87 6.97
N VAL A 11 -4.17 -19.76 6.15
CA VAL A 11 -2.83 -19.37 6.62
C VAL A 11 -3.00 -18.03 7.35
N SER A 12 -2.79 -18.07 8.68
CA SER A 12 -2.92 -16.89 9.53
C SER A 12 -1.93 -15.80 9.09
N LYS A 13 -2.43 -14.61 8.79
CA LYS A 13 -1.61 -13.47 8.34
C LYS A 13 -0.69 -12.97 9.46
N GLN A 14 0.56 -12.68 9.13
CA GLN A 14 1.59 -12.24 10.07
C GLN A 14 1.78 -10.73 10.02
N ILE A 15 1.55 -10.07 11.14
CA ILE A 15 1.64 -8.62 11.30
C ILE A 15 2.88 -8.28 12.13
N LEU A 16 3.73 -7.38 11.62
CA LEU A 16 4.82 -6.80 12.38
C LEU A 16 4.32 -5.51 13.05
N VAL A 17 4.34 -5.48 14.37
CA VAL A 17 4.01 -4.30 15.18
C VAL A 17 5.30 -3.67 15.68
N VAL A 18 5.54 -2.42 15.31
CA VAL A 18 6.73 -1.64 15.65
C VAL A 18 6.29 -0.46 16.52
N GLU A 19 6.52 -0.59 17.81
CA GLU A 19 6.08 0.35 18.84
C GLU A 19 7.03 0.23 20.03
N ASP A 20 7.61 1.33 20.50
CA ASP A 20 8.54 1.35 21.64
C ASP A 20 7.80 1.44 22.98
N ASP A 21 6.59 2.01 23.01
CA ASP A 21 5.72 1.98 24.17
C ASP A 21 5.16 0.55 24.35
N TYR A 22 5.51 -0.06 25.50
CA TYR A 22 5.13 -1.43 25.80
C TYR A 22 3.61 -1.59 25.91
N ASP A 23 2.93 -0.65 26.57
CA ASP A 23 1.48 -0.74 26.85
C ASP A 23 0.68 -0.58 25.57
N ILE A 24 1.06 0.37 24.72
CA ILE A 24 0.42 0.57 23.39
C ILE A 24 0.64 -0.67 22.52
N GLY A 25 1.88 -1.12 22.44
CA GLY A 25 2.21 -2.29 21.65
C GLY A 25 1.50 -3.55 22.14
N ASP A 26 1.33 -3.74 23.44
CA ASP A 26 0.62 -4.88 24.04
C ASP A 26 -0.87 -4.85 23.72
N ILE A 27 -1.48 -3.68 23.78
CA ILE A 27 -2.88 -3.47 23.38
C ILE A 27 -3.07 -3.87 21.90
N VAL A 28 -2.23 -3.34 21.00
CA VAL A 28 -2.33 -3.63 19.56
C VAL A 28 -2.13 -5.12 19.29
N GLU A 29 -1.11 -5.73 19.90
CA GLU A 29 -0.84 -7.16 19.76
C GLU A 29 -2.01 -8.03 20.20
N ASN A 30 -2.57 -7.76 21.41
CA ASN A 30 -3.67 -8.53 21.96
C ASN A 30 -4.93 -8.45 21.09
N TYR A 31 -5.26 -7.27 20.56
CA TYR A 31 -6.39 -7.10 19.65
C TYR A 31 -6.16 -7.82 18.32
N LEU A 32 -4.96 -7.76 17.74
CA LEU A 32 -4.62 -8.49 16.53
C LEU A 32 -4.73 -10.01 16.72
N LYS A 33 -4.15 -10.54 17.81
CA LYS A 33 -4.23 -11.98 18.13
C LYS A 33 -5.66 -12.44 18.33
N LYS A 34 -6.48 -11.66 19.03
CA LYS A 34 -7.91 -11.93 19.23
C LYS A 34 -8.69 -12.02 17.91
N ASN A 35 -8.23 -11.31 16.89
CA ASN A 35 -8.81 -11.33 15.54
C ASN A 35 -8.11 -12.31 14.58
N GLY A 36 -7.31 -13.25 15.10
CA GLY A 36 -6.76 -14.37 14.34
C GLY A 36 -5.44 -14.07 13.58
N PHE A 37 -4.82 -12.92 13.83
CA PHE A 37 -3.53 -12.59 13.24
C PHE A 37 -2.36 -13.15 14.07
N GLN A 38 -1.27 -13.53 13.39
CA GLN A 38 0.01 -13.76 14.04
C GLN A 38 0.72 -12.40 14.19
N VAL A 39 1.41 -12.21 15.31
CA VAL A 39 2.07 -10.93 15.60
C VAL A 39 3.53 -11.15 15.95
N VAL A 40 4.37 -10.34 15.34
CA VAL A 40 5.79 -10.18 15.68
C VAL A 40 5.98 -8.76 16.19
N ARG A 41 6.75 -8.58 17.27
CA ARG A 41 7.01 -7.27 17.88
C ARG A 41 8.43 -6.79 17.59
N ALA A 42 8.54 -5.49 17.35
CA ALA A 42 9.78 -4.74 17.40
C ALA A 42 9.60 -3.49 18.25
N THR A 43 10.61 -3.13 19.04
CA THR A 43 10.58 -1.97 19.93
C THR A 43 11.43 -0.80 19.42
N ASN A 44 12.01 -0.93 18.26
CA ASN A 44 12.79 0.11 17.58
C ASN A 44 12.88 -0.16 16.08
N GLY A 45 13.28 0.86 15.33
CA GLY A 45 13.33 0.79 13.88
C GLY A 45 14.36 -0.20 13.33
N GLN A 46 15.51 -0.35 13.99
CA GLN A 46 16.54 -1.30 13.56
C GLN A 46 16.04 -2.75 13.66
N GLN A 47 15.43 -3.11 14.77
CA GLN A 47 14.82 -4.42 14.97
C GLN A 47 13.71 -4.70 13.94
N ALA A 48 12.91 -3.67 13.63
CA ALA A 48 11.86 -3.79 12.62
C ALA A 48 12.40 -4.17 11.25
N ILE A 49 13.47 -3.52 10.80
CA ILE A 49 14.14 -3.83 9.53
C ILE A 49 14.67 -5.25 9.50
N GLU A 50 15.33 -5.69 10.58
CA GLU A 50 15.87 -7.03 10.68
C GLU A 50 14.80 -8.12 10.65
N LEU A 51 13.72 -7.96 11.40
CA LEU A 51 12.60 -8.89 11.42
C LEU A 51 11.90 -8.95 10.07
N HIS A 52 11.65 -7.79 9.45
CA HIS A 52 11.04 -7.70 8.13
C HIS A 52 11.89 -8.34 7.03
N ALA A 53 13.21 -8.29 7.14
CA ALA A 53 14.11 -8.96 6.21
C ALA A 53 14.11 -10.49 6.36
N LYS A 54 14.05 -10.99 7.61
CA LYS A 54 14.19 -12.41 7.96
C LYS A 54 12.89 -13.20 7.89
N GLN A 55 11.76 -12.56 8.03
CA GLN A 55 10.44 -13.21 8.12
C GLN A 55 9.50 -12.78 6.99
N HIS A 56 8.50 -13.61 6.72
CA HIS A 56 7.41 -13.22 5.85
C HIS A 56 6.42 -12.38 6.65
N ILE A 57 6.32 -11.09 6.31
CA ILE A 57 5.40 -10.14 6.95
C ILE A 57 4.34 -9.73 5.93
N ASP A 58 3.07 -9.91 6.28
CA ASP A 58 1.94 -9.54 5.42
C ASP A 58 1.56 -8.06 5.55
N LEU A 59 1.80 -7.45 6.73
CA LEU A 59 1.54 -6.04 6.98
C LEU A 59 2.40 -5.54 8.15
N VAL A 60 2.79 -4.28 8.11
CA VAL A 60 3.52 -3.60 9.19
C VAL A 60 2.64 -2.51 9.79
N ILE A 61 2.52 -2.50 11.12
CA ILE A 61 2.00 -1.37 11.90
C ILE A 61 3.22 -0.69 12.49
N LEU A 62 3.42 0.60 12.21
CA LEU A 62 4.68 1.29 12.43
C LEU A 62 4.48 2.64 13.09
N ASP A 63 4.99 2.80 14.32
CA ASP A 63 5.02 4.12 14.94
C ASP A 63 6.02 5.04 14.23
N VAL A 64 5.67 6.31 14.16
CA VAL A 64 6.56 7.37 13.66
C VAL A 64 7.69 7.65 14.62
N LYS A 65 7.38 7.72 15.91
CA LYS A 65 8.34 8.06 16.96
C LYS A 65 8.98 6.81 17.54
N LEU A 66 10.08 6.38 16.95
CA LEU A 66 10.85 5.22 17.42
C LEU A 66 12.28 5.61 17.78
N PRO A 67 12.89 4.92 18.74
CA PRO A 67 14.31 5.07 19.02
C PRO A 67 15.17 4.43 17.92
N ILE A 68 16.42 4.89 17.80
CA ILE A 68 17.46 4.43 16.87
C ILE A 68 17.20 4.86 15.42
N LEU A 69 16.10 4.38 14.84
CA LEU A 69 15.61 4.76 13.50
C LEU A 69 14.13 5.11 13.62
N ASN A 70 13.75 6.31 13.17
CA ASN A 70 12.35 6.72 13.20
C ASN A 70 11.51 5.96 12.17
N GLY A 71 10.17 6.00 12.33
CA GLY A 71 9.27 5.24 11.47
C GLY A 71 9.34 5.64 9.99
N TRP A 72 9.73 6.88 9.66
CA TRP A 72 9.90 7.31 8.28
C TRP A 72 11.12 6.64 7.61
N GLU A 73 12.21 6.49 8.35
CA GLU A 73 13.40 5.80 7.88
C GLU A 73 13.12 4.31 7.67
N VAL A 74 12.38 3.68 8.60
CA VAL A 74 11.95 2.28 8.47
C VAL A 74 11.04 2.09 7.26
N LEU A 75 10.03 2.97 7.08
CA LEU A 75 9.14 2.93 5.92
C LEU A 75 9.93 3.05 4.61
N ASN A 76 10.85 4.00 4.55
CA ASN A 76 11.68 4.19 3.36
C ASN A 76 12.53 2.94 3.05
N HIS A 77 13.09 2.31 4.08
CA HIS A 77 13.85 1.06 3.94
C HIS A 77 12.97 -0.10 3.42
N ILE A 78 11.77 -0.27 3.98
CA ILE A 78 10.80 -1.28 3.51
C ILE A 78 10.49 -1.06 2.04
N ARG A 79 10.27 0.20 1.61
CA ARG A 79 9.93 0.55 0.22
C ARG A 79 11.06 0.33 -0.78
N GLN A 80 12.31 0.31 -0.32
CA GLN A 80 13.45 -0.05 -1.17
C GLN A 80 13.54 -1.55 -1.46
N SER A 81 13.03 -2.38 -0.56
CA SER A 81 13.21 -3.83 -0.61
C SER A 81 11.94 -4.62 -0.94
N LYS A 82 10.79 -4.22 -0.40
CA LYS A 82 9.51 -4.95 -0.51
C LYS A 82 8.31 -4.02 -0.62
N GLN A 83 7.20 -4.58 -1.11
CA GLN A 83 5.90 -3.89 -1.22
C GLN A 83 4.96 -4.20 -0.02
N THR A 84 5.49 -4.64 1.10
CA THR A 84 4.70 -4.97 2.29
C THR A 84 3.86 -3.76 2.71
N PRO A 85 2.54 -3.91 2.87
CA PRO A 85 1.67 -2.84 3.32
C PRO A 85 2.09 -2.29 4.68
N VAL A 86 2.03 -0.96 4.84
CA VAL A 86 2.42 -0.27 6.08
C VAL A 86 1.31 0.68 6.53
N ILE A 87 0.83 0.48 7.75
CA ILE A 87 -0.04 1.41 8.47
C ILE A 87 0.81 2.18 9.47
N MET A 88 0.86 3.52 9.34
CA MET A 88 1.60 4.35 10.28
C MET A 88 0.77 4.67 11.52
N LEU A 89 1.35 4.51 12.71
CA LEU A 89 0.81 5.07 13.95
C LEU A 89 1.47 6.42 14.21
N THR A 90 0.68 7.44 14.53
CA THR A 90 1.22 8.78 14.69
C THR A 90 0.50 9.57 15.77
N ALA A 91 1.26 10.32 16.59
CA ALA A 91 0.71 11.26 17.56
C ALA A 91 0.38 12.64 16.95
N LEU A 92 0.22 12.72 15.65
CA LEU A 92 0.35 13.95 14.89
C LEU A 92 -0.91 14.79 14.88
N ASP A 93 -0.81 15.93 15.54
CA ASP A 93 -1.81 17.01 15.57
C ASP A 93 -1.75 17.91 14.31
N GLN A 94 -0.83 17.66 13.37
CA GLN A 94 -0.64 18.52 12.20
C GLN A 94 -0.95 17.79 10.89
N GLU A 95 -1.78 18.41 10.05
CA GLU A 95 -2.10 17.93 8.67
C GLU A 95 -0.86 17.67 7.80
N ILE A 96 0.24 18.38 8.09
CA ILE A 96 1.52 18.27 7.38
C ILE A 96 2.08 16.86 7.48
N ASP A 97 1.87 16.17 8.59
CA ASP A 97 2.47 14.86 8.81
C ASP A 97 1.63 13.73 8.20
N LYS A 98 0.31 13.86 8.16
CA LYS A 98 -0.57 12.95 7.39
C LYS A 98 -0.22 12.95 5.91
N VAL A 99 -0.04 14.15 5.34
CA VAL A 99 0.38 14.31 3.94
C VAL A 99 1.79 13.76 3.71
N THR A 100 2.68 13.90 4.69
CA THR A 100 4.05 13.36 4.62
C THR A 100 4.06 11.84 4.67
N ALA A 101 3.25 11.20 5.54
CA ALA A 101 3.10 9.75 5.61
C ALA A 101 2.72 9.14 4.25
N LEU A 102 1.69 9.68 3.66
CA LEU A 102 1.22 9.25 2.36
C LEU A 102 2.20 9.60 1.23
N ARG A 103 2.92 10.73 1.35
CA ARG A 103 3.99 11.08 0.40
C ARG A 103 5.17 10.12 0.43
N ILE A 104 5.52 9.58 1.58
CA ILE A 104 6.62 8.60 1.70
C ILE A 104 6.17 7.20 1.27
N GLY A 105 4.86 6.95 1.17
CA GLY A 105 4.31 5.71 0.61
C GLY A 105 3.71 4.76 1.66
N ALA A 106 3.21 5.29 2.78
CA ALA A 106 2.34 4.54 3.68
C ALA A 106 1.02 4.18 2.98
N ASP A 107 0.44 3.05 3.31
CA ASP A 107 -0.82 2.57 2.74
C ASP A 107 -2.02 3.07 3.55
N ASP A 108 -1.82 3.36 4.84
CA ASP A 108 -2.78 3.99 5.73
C ASP A 108 -2.07 4.61 6.94
N PHE A 109 -2.82 5.36 7.76
CA PHE A 109 -2.32 5.89 9.03
C PHE A 109 -3.43 5.89 10.09
N VAL A 110 -3.02 5.84 11.36
CA VAL A 110 -3.89 5.93 12.54
C VAL A 110 -3.31 6.96 13.49
N VAL A 111 -4.14 7.86 13.96
CA VAL A 111 -3.73 8.92 14.89
C VAL A 111 -3.88 8.44 16.33
N LYS A 112 -2.86 8.63 17.15
CA LYS A 112 -2.90 8.40 18.61
C LYS A 112 -3.54 9.63 19.32
N PRO A 113 -4.45 9.43 20.30
CA PRO A 113 -4.94 8.15 20.78
C PRO A 113 -5.97 7.51 19.84
N PHE A 114 -5.92 6.19 19.68
CA PHE A 114 -6.78 5.44 18.77
C PHE A 114 -7.66 4.43 19.50
N ASN A 115 -8.74 4.04 18.87
CA ASN A 115 -9.51 2.88 19.30
C ASN A 115 -8.86 1.61 18.69
N PRO A 116 -8.49 0.59 19.48
CA PRO A 116 -7.89 -0.63 18.95
C PRO A 116 -8.72 -1.32 17.86
N ASN A 117 -10.05 -1.23 17.91
CA ASN A 117 -10.92 -1.75 16.85
C ASN A 117 -10.76 -1.00 15.52
N GLU A 118 -10.37 0.28 15.55
CA GLU A 118 -10.04 1.03 14.33
C GLU A 118 -8.82 0.43 13.64
N ILE A 119 -7.78 0.08 14.41
CA ILE A 119 -6.59 -0.59 13.86
C ILE A 119 -6.99 -1.89 13.17
N ILE A 120 -7.82 -2.73 13.83
CA ILE A 120 -8.27 -3.99 13.23
C ILE A 120 -9.02 -3.75 11.92
N ALA A 121 -9.98 -2.83 11.90
CA ALA A 121 -10.73 -2.50 10.70
C ALA A 121 -9.81 -2.03 9.55
N ARG A 122 -8.78 -1.24 9.85
CA ARG A 122 -7.80 -0.79 8.85
C ARG A 122 -6.88 -1.90 8.37
N VAL A 123 -6.39 -2.75 9.29
CA VAL A 123 -5.59 -3.94 8.94
C VAL A 123 -6.38 -4.84 7.99
N GLU A 124 -7.63 -5.17 8.35
CA GLU A 124 -8.50 -5.97 7.50
C GLU A 124 -8.77 -5.31 6.15
N ALA A 125 -9.03 -4.01 6.13
CA ALA A 125 -9.24 -3.25 4.90
C ALA A 125 -8.00 -3.27 4.00
N VAL A 126 -6.81 -3.06 4.55
CA VAL A 126 -5.55 -3.08 3.81
C VAL A 126 -5.26 -4.50 3.30
N LEU A 127 -5.36 -5.52 4.16
CA LEU A 127 -5.16 -6.93 3.77
C LEU A 127 -6.21 -7.42 2.77
N ARG A 128 -7.49 -7.09 2.94
CA ARG A 128 -8.56 -7.42 1.98
C ARG A 128 -8.26 -6.83 0.61
N ARG A 129 -7.77 -5.62 0.56
CA ARG A 129 -7.37 -4.97 -0.70
C ARG A 129 -6.21 -5.71 -1.37
N SER A 130 -5.30 -6.30 -0.60
CA SER A 130 -4.25 -7.18 -1.13
C SER A 130 -4.80 -8.53 -1.60
N VAL A 131 -5.87 -9.05 -0.97
CA VAL A 131 -6.50 -10.34 -1.30
C VAL A 131 -7.54 -10.20 -2.44
N ILE A 132 -8.26 -9.09 -2.56
CA ILE A 132 -9.20 -8.86 -3.69
C ILE A 132 -8.44 -8.84 -5.02
N SER A 133 -7.17 -8.44 -5.03
CA SER A 133 -6.33 -8.66 -6.21
C SER A 133 -5.96 -10.13 -6.42
N SER A 134 -6.12 -11.02 -5.43
CA SER A 134 -5.77 -12.44 -5.55
C SER A 134 -6.98 -13.36 -5.84
N GLN A 135 -8.24 -12.91 -5.70
CA GLN A 135 -9.44 -13.71 -6.03
C GLN A 135 -10.02 -13.46 -7.42
N SER A 136 -9.63 -12.41 -8.13
CA SER A 136 -9.82 -12.35 -9.57
C SER A 136 -8.76 -13.26 -10.20
N LYS A 137 -9.15 -14.22 -11.04
CA LYS A 137 -8.24 -15.01 -11.90
C LYS A 137 -7.08 -14.15 -12.33
N ALA A 138 -5.84 -14.64 -12.16
CA ALA A 138 -4.62 -13.95 -12.55
C ALA A 138 -4.84 -13.17 -13.85
N GLN A 139 -5.10 -11.88 -13.73
CA GLN A 139 -5.39 -11.06 -14.88
C GLN A 139 -4.12 -10.29 -15.21
N ILE A 140 -3.50 -10.69 -16.29
CA ILE A 140 -2.43 -9.91 -16.88
C ILE A 140 -3.10 -8.79 -17.69
N ILE A 141 -2.94 -7.55 -17.21
CA ILE A 141 -3.40 -6.36 -17.92
C ILE A 141 -2.19 -5.79 -18.64
N THR A 142 -2.29 -5.69 -19.95
CA THR A 142 -1.24 -5.08 -20.77
C THR A 142 -1.74 -3.76 -21.33
N PHE A 143 -0.99 -2.70 -21.12
CA PHE A 143 -1.25 -1.40 -21.70
C PHE A 143 0.06 -0.76 -22.17
N LYS A 144 0.20 -0.57 -23.49
CA LYS A 144 1.45 -0.14 -24.13
C LYS A 144 2.64 -1.02 -23.68
N SER A 145 3.64 -0.42 -23.07
CA SER A 145 4.83 -1.08 -22.54
C SER A 145 4.69 -1.56 -21.09
N ILE A 146 3.49 -1.50 -20.50
CA ILE A 146 3.26 -1.92 -19.11
C ILE A 146 2.52 -3.24 -19.09
N GLU A 147 3.01 -4.18 -18.31
CA GLU A 147 2.33 -5.43 -17.96
C GLU A 147 2.08 -5.46 -16.45
N ILE A 148 0.84 -5.63 -16.07
CA ILE A 148 0.38 -5.67 -14.68
C ILE A 148 -0.09 -7.09 -14.38
N ASN A 149 0.52 -7.73 -13.41
CA ASN A 149 0.04 -8.99 -12.85
C ASN A 149 -0.70 -8.69 -11.54
N THR A 150 -2.02 -8.87 -11.55
CA THR A 150 -2.87 -8.55 -10.38
C THR A 150 -2.75 -9.60 -9.27
N GLU A 151 -2.31 -10.82 -9.58
CA GLU A 151 -2.12 -11.88 -8.59
C GLU A 151 -0.85 -11.66 -7.76
N THR A 152 0.26 -11.36 -8.43
CA THR A 152 1.55 -11.13 -7.77
C THR A 152 1.76 -9.67 -7.36
N LEU A 153 0.78 -8.79 -7.61
CA LEU A 153 0.87 -7.34 -7.40
C LEU A 153 2.12 -6.72 -8.03
N SER A 154 2.50 -7.21 -9.19
CA SER A 154 3.72 -6.83 -9.88
C SER A 154 3.43 -6.08 -11.15
N ILE A 155 4.23 -5.06 -11.43
CA ILE A 155 4.18 -4.30 -12.67
C ILE A 155 5.54 -4.38 -13.35
N TYR A 156 5.50 -4.68 -14.61
CA TYR A 156 6.70 -4.76 -15.44
C TYR A 156 6.62 -3.75 -16.58
N ILE A 157 7.74 -3.14 -16.88
CA ILE A 157 7.95 -2.41 -18.10
C ILE A 157 8.56 -3.37 -19.11
N ILE A 158 7.86 -3.56 -20.24
CA ILE A 158 8.29 -4.43 -21.31
C ILE A 158 9.19 -3.63 -22.24
N LYS A 159 10.40 -4.11 -22.46
CA LYS A 159 11.33 -3.69 -23.50
C LYS A 159 11.57 -4.86 -24.44
N GLU A 160 12.09 -4.60 -25.65
CA GLU A 160 12.24 -5.58 -26.74
C GLU A 160 12.79 -6.96 -26.28
N ASN A 161 13.72 -6.99 -25.31
CA ASN A 161 14.34 -8.23 -24.82
C ASN A 161 14.34 -8.37 -23.29
N SER A 162 13.59 -7.56 -22.54
CA SER A 162 13.61 -7.60 -21.07
C SER A 162 12.31 -7.11 -20.45
N LYS A 163 12.01 -7.65 -19.26
CA LYS A 163 10.96 -7.15 -18.38
C LYS A 163 11.63 -6.53 -17.16
N ILE A 164 11.34 -5.28 -16.86
CA ILE A 164 11.89 -4.56 -15.73
C ILE A 164 10.77 -4.41 -14.69
N LEU A 165 10.98 -4.95 -13.50
CA LEU A 165 10.05 -4.79 -12.37
C LEU A 165 10.03 -3.34 -11.92
N LEU A 166 8.84 -2.76 -11.85
CA LEU A 166 8.62 -1.41 -11.34
C LEU A 166 8.20 -1.49 -9.88
N ASN A 167 9.02 -0.95 -8.98
CA ASN A 167 8.74 -0.94 -7.55
C ASN A 167 7.73 0.16 -7.20
N LEU A 168 6.47 -0.25 -6.98
CA LEU A 168 5.37 0.62 -6.59
C LEU A 168 4.88 0.32 -5.18
N THR A 169 4.36 1.34 -4.49
CA THR A 169 3.55 1.13 -3.28
C THR A 169 2.20 0.52 -3.65
N LEU A 170 1.50 -0.05 -2.69
CA LEU A 170 0.17 -0.64 -2.93
C LEU A 170 -0.81 0.39 -3.51
N THR A 171 -0.78 1.63 -3.05
CA THR A 171 -1.62 2.71 -3.58
C THR A 171 -1.26 3.07 -5.01
N GLU A 172 0.02 3.22 -5.33
CA GLU A 172 0.49 3.47 -6.70
C GLU A 172 0.12 2.31 -7.64
N PHE A 173 0.26 1.06 -7.16
CA PHE A 173 -0.17 -0.13 -7.89
C PHE A 173 -1.67 -0.10 -8.19
N LYS A 174 -2.51 0.23 -7.21
CA LYS A 174 -3.96 0.33 -7.40
C LYS A 174 -4.34 1.41 -8.41
N ILE A 175 -3.73 2.58 -8.29
CA ILE A 175 -3.99 3.70 -9.20
C ILE A 175 -3.71 3.28 -10.65
N ILE A 176 -2.52 2.74 -10.93
CA ILE A 176 -2.17 2.38 -12.30
C ILE A 176 -2.98 1.19 -12.79
N THR A 177 -3.30 0.22 -11.92
CA THR A 177 -4.16 -0.94 -12.27
C THR A 177 -5.57 -0.49 -12.63
N LEU A 178 -6.19 0.36 -11.80
CA LEU A 178 -7.52 0.90 -12.07
C LEU A 178 -7.55 1.69 -13.40
N MET A 179 -6.56 2.53 -13.61
CA MET A 179 -6.46 3.33 -14.84
C MET A 179 -6.17 2.46 -16.08
N SER A 180 -5.44 1.35 -15.91
CA SER A 180 -5.15 0.41 -17.00
C SER A 180 -6.34 -0.47 -17.39
N GLN A 181 -7.29 -0.66 -16.49
CA GLN A 181 -8.56 -1.36 -16.80
C GLN A 181 -9.49 -0.53 -17.69
N ALA A 182 -9.35 0.79 -17.66
CA ALA A 182 -10.11 1.72 -18.51
C ALA A 182 -9.18 2.79 -19.11
N PRO A 183 -8.28 2.41 -20.04
CA PRO A 183 -7.36 3.35 -20.67
C PRO A 183 -8.13 4.47 -21.36
N TYR A 184 -7.55 5.66 -21.38
CA TYR A 184 -8.12 6.89 -21.94
C TYR A 184 -9.33 7.48 -21.16
N LYS A 185 -9.95 6.76 -20.24
CA LYS A 185 -10.91 7.33 -19.29
C LYS A 185 -10.21 8.38 -18.42
N VAL A 186 -10.85 9.54 -18.24
CA VAL A 186 -10.42 10.54 -17.26
C VAL A 186 -11.01 10.13 -15.91
N PHE A 187 -10.16 9.85 -14.95
CA PHE A 187 -10.54 9.60 -13.57
C PHE A 187 -10.44 10.90 -12.78
N THR A 188 -11.50 11.27 -12.09
CA THR A 188 -11.47 12.41 -11.16
C THR A 188 -10.61 12.07 -9.93
N ARG A 189 -10.16 13.11 -9.20
CA ARG A 189 -9.43 12.90 -7.93
C ARG A 189 -10.26 12.14 -6.93
N SER A 190 -11.55 12.44 -6.84
CA SER A 190 -12.50 11.78 -5.97
C SER A 190 -12.67 10.28 -6.32
N GLU A 191 -12.78 9.93 -7.61
CA GLU A 191 -12.83 8.54 -8.06
C GLU A 191 -11.54 7.77 -7.69
N LEU A 192 -10.36 8.35 -7.93
CA LEU A 192 -9.08 7.73 -7.57
C LEU A 192 -8.95 7.57 -6.05
N MET A 193 -9.41 8.56 -5.29
CA MET A 193 -9.40 8.51 -3.84
C MET A 193 -10.28 7.38 -3.32
N SER A 194 -11.53 7.31 -3.74
CA SER A 194 -12.49 6.32 -3.26
C SER A 194 -12.11 4.87 -3.60
N HIS A 195 -11.45 4.65 -4.75
CA HIS A 195 -11.09 3.30 -5.19
C HIS A 195 -9.69 2.86 -4.73
N CYS A 196 -8.76 3.78 -4.57
CA CYS A 196 -7.36 3.43 -4.39
C CYS A 196 -6.79 3.80 -3.02
N LEU A 197 -7.36 4.80 -2.34
CA LEU A 197 -6.89 5.23 -1.03
C LEU A 197 -7.77 4.64 0.08
N PRO A 198 -7.24 4.56 1.32
CA PRO A 198 -8.02 4.13 2.49
C PRO A 198 -9.21 5.07 2.78
N ASP A 199 -10.28 4.52 3.34
CA ASP A 199 -11.37 5.30 3.91
C ASP A 199 -10.85 6.09 5.13
N GLY A 200 -10.91 7.40 5.05
CA GLY A 200 -10.44 8.34 6.06
C GLY A 200 -10.34 9.75 5.47
N ASP A 201 -9.95 10.73 6.29
CA ASP A 201 -9.79 12.15 5.91
C ASP A 201 -8.67 12.40 4.87
N ALA A 202 -8.53 11.53 3.87
CA ALA A 202 -7.59 11.72 2.79
C ALA A 202 -8.04 12.90 1.93
N LEU A 203 -7.25 13.96 1.93
CA LEU A 203 -7.50 15.13 1.07
C LEU A 203 -7.23 14.74 -0.39
N GLU A 204 -7.97 15.31 -1.32
CA GLU A 204 -7.76 15.12 -2.78
C GLU A 204 -6.32 15.39 -3.22
N ARG A 205 -5.60 16.26 -2.51
CA ARG A 205 -4.16 16.53 -2.70
C ARG A 205 -3.26 15.31 -2.48
N THR A 206 -3.74 14.30 -1.76
CA THR A 206 -3.02 13.04 -1.55
C THR A 206 -2.89 12.25 -2.84
N VAL A 207 -3.94 12.26 -3.67
CA VAL A 207 -3.94 11.64 -5.00
C VAL A 207 -2.84 12.26 -5.88
N ASP A 208 -2.75 13.59 -5.90
CA ASP A 208 -1.75 14.31 -6.71
C ASP A 208 -0.31 13.89 -6.32
N SER A 209 -0.09 13.62 -5.03
CA SER A 209 1.22 13.17 -4.54
C SER A 209 1.58 11.75 -5.02
N HIS A 210 0.62 10.82 -4.97
CA HIS A 210 0.84 9.45 -5.47
C HIS A 210 1.02 9.44 -6.99
N ILE A 211 0.23 10.21 -7.71
CA ILE A 211 0.34 10.38 -9.17
C ILE A 211 1.70 10.97 -9.55
N SER A 212 2.18 11.98 -8.82
CA SER A 212 3.50 12.58 -9.09
C SER A 212 4.64 11.58 -8.93
N LYS A 213 4.61 10.76 -7.87
CA LYS A 213 5.61 9.71 -7.64
C LYS A 213 5.54 8.60 -8.67
N LEU A 214 4.32 8.14 -8.97
CA LEU A 214 4.10 7.12 -9.99
C LEU A 214 4.63 7.60 -11.34
N ARG A 215 4.33 8.86 -11.71
CA ARG A 215 4.86 9.47 -12.94
C ARG A 215 6.38 9.46 -12.96
N LYS A 216 7.04 9.92 -11.89
CA LYS A 216 8.49 9.92 -11.79
C LYS A 216 9.08 8.53 -11.98
N LYS A 217 8.52 7.51 -11.32
CA LYS A 217 8.97 6.11 -11.48
C LYS A 217 8.81 5.59 -12.91
N LEU A 218 7.75 5.98 -13.60
CA LEU A 218 7.55 5.65 -15.01
C LEU A 218 8.57 6.37 -15.91
N GLU A 219 8.81 7.66 -15.68
CA GLU A 219 9.77 8.48 -16.41
C GLU A 219 11.22 8.00 -16.24
N ASP A 220 11.60 7.54 -15.04
CA ASP A 220 12.91 6.94 -14.75
C ASP A 220 13.20 5.70 -15.64
N HIS A 221 12.14 5.07 -16.17
CA HIS A 221 12.20 3.96 -17.11
C HIS A 221 11.84 4.33 -18.56
N HIS A 222 11.90 5.63 -18.91
CA HIS A 222 11.59 6.18 -20.23
C HIS A 222 10.11 6.04 -20.67
N GLN A 223 9.20 5.85 -19.70
CA GLN A 223 7.76 5.81 -19.96
C GLN A 223 7.18 7.22 -19.77
N THR A 224 7.57 8.12 -20.65
CA THR A 224 7.07 9.50 -20.67
C THR A 224 5.63 9.56 -21.24
N ASN A 225 4.84 10.54 -20.79
CA ASN A 225 3.48 10.81 -21.30
C ASN A 225 2.46 9.66 -21.13
N LEU A 226 2.72 8.69 -20.24
CA LEU A 226 1.73 7.66 -19.92
C LEU A 226 0.64 8.19 -18.98
N LEU A 227 1.01 9.00 -18.00
CA LEU A 227 0.13 9.56 -16.98
C LEU A 227 -0.11 11.05 -17.24
N ILE A 228 -1.29 11.38 -17.74
CA ILE A 228 -1.65 12.72 -18.23
C ILE A 228 -2.55 13.40 -17.22
N ASN A 229 -2.25 14.68 -16.94
CA ASN A 229 -3.11 15.55 -16.17
C ASN A 229 -4.12 16.23 -17.10
N VAL A 230 -5.41 16.03 -16.85
CA VAL A 230 -6.49 16.74 -17.51
C VAL A 230 -6.90 17.90 -16.59
N ARG A 231 -6.49 19.11 -16.97
CA ARG A 231 -6.68 20.33 -16.15
C ARG A 231 -8.13 20.48 -15.69
N GLY A 232 -8.31 20.71 -14.39
CA GLY A 232 -9.62 20.94 -13.77
C GLY A 232 -10.48 19.66 -13.59
N VAL A 233 -10.07 18.50 -14.14
CA VAL A 233 -10.85 17.26 -14.08
C VAL A 233 -10.14 16.18 -13.26
N GLY A 234 -8.94 15.79 -13.65
CA GLY A 234 -8.24 14.67 -13.00
C GLY A 234 -7.10 14.11 -13.84
N TYR A 235 -7.01 12.78 -13.91
CA TYR A 235 -5.92 12.09 -14.56
C TYR A 235 -6.41 10.98 -15.49
N ARG A 236 -5.64 10.69 -16.55
CA ARG A 236 -5.89 9.57 -17.43
C ARG A 236 -4.59 8.84 -17.79
N LEU A 237 -4.72 7.59 -18.17
CA LEU A 237 -3.62 6.79 -18.71
C LEU A 237 -3.67 6.82 -20.24
N GLY A 238 -2.55 7.23 -20.85
CA GLY A 238 -2.41 7.33 -22.31
C GLY A 238 -3.03 8.57 -22.95
N GLN A 239 -2.53 8.92 -24.12
CA GLN A 239 -3.15 9.91 -25.02
C GLN A 239 -4.12 9.19 -25.96
N ASN A 240 -5.25 9.79 -26.27
CA ASN A 240 -5.94 9.46 -27.51
C ASN A 240 -4.99 9.88 -28.64
N ASP A 241 -4.42 8.92 -29.33
CA ASP A 241 -3.82 9.18 -30.61
C ASP A 241 -5.00 9.49 -31.55
N GLU A 242 -5.41 10.74 -31.60
CA GLU A 242 -6.28 11.22 -32.67
C GLU A 242 -5.51 10.99 -33.98
N LYS A 243 -6.07 10.10 -34.81
CA LYS A 243 -5.69 9.96 -36.21
C LYS A 243 -6.04 11.23 -36.97
#